data_8da8501aef22a067615b566defb79c6e
#
_entry.id   8da8501aef22a067615b566defb79c6e
#
_cell.length_a   1.000
_cell.length_b   1.000
_cell.length_c   1.000
_cell.angle_alpha   90.00
_cell.angle_beta   90.00
_cell.angle_gamma   90.00
#
_symmetry.space_group_name_H-M   'P 1'
#
loop_
_entity.id
_entity.type
_entity.pdbx_description
1 polymer ?
#
loop_
_entity_poly.entity_id
_entity_poly.type
_entity_poly.pdbx_seq_one_letter_code
_entity_poly.pdbx_strand_id
1 'polypeptide(L)'
;MVIPTEIQPEVITLHKYLKKTLVISVFILTAIALYENFLLVPEYTGLRTGVSDYIISSGLSDTGSLNLITAVLYDYRAFDSLGESTVIFGAVSGIVLILSRKMLPVSSRGLSFIVKRTFGLVTPFIALFSLYVITHGHLSPGGGFQGGVILAVISIIFSIVYGSAFDYRRYSPQVKTAMETMGAFTFLGLGVAGILMEGFFLKNLGFLTARTGTLISAGSIPYVNFGVGIKVGAGLAIIFYSMIQKTFKEDF
;
A
#
# COMPACT_ATOMS: atom_id res chain seq x y z
N MET A 1 30.25 18.09 -40.27
CA MET A 1 29.27 19.18 -40.01
C MET A 1 28.68 18.94 -38.63
N VAL A 2 29.29 19.57 -37.60
CA VAL A 2 28.92 19.38 -36.18
C VAL A 2 27.94 20.50 -35.84
N ILE A 3 26.71 20.15 -35.52
CA ILE A 3 25.71 21.10 -35.05
C ILE A 3 25.95 21.29 -33.56
N PRO A 4 26.26 22.50 -33.07
CA PRO A 4 26.38 22.75 -31.66
C PRO A 4 24.97 22.92 -31.08
N THR A 5 24.49 21.95 -30.33
CA THR A 5 23.32 22.09 -29.45
C THR A 5 23.74 22.77 -28.14
N GLU A 6 24.13 24.02 -28.20
CA GLU A 6 24.12 24.90 -27.03
C GLU A 6 22.64 25.24 -26.72
N ILE A 7 22.03 24.49 -25.84
CA ILE A 7 20.76 24.88 -25.24
C ILE A 7 21.04 26.15 -24.44
N GLN A 8 20.51 27.29 -24.89
CA GLN A 8 20.76 28.62 -24.32
C GLN A 8 20.43 28.58 -22.82
N PRO A 9 21.29 29.11 -21.94
CA PRO A 9 21.12 29.10 -20.49
C PRO A 9 19.80 29.75 -20.02
N GLU A 10 19.25 30.65 -20.84
CA GLU A 10 17.94 31.27 -20.56
C GLU A 10 16.78 30.28 -20.61
N VAL A 11 16.79 29.30 -21.50
CA VAL A 11 15.72 28.29 -21.62
C VAL A 11 15.72 27.35 -20.38
N ILE A 12 16.90 27.01 -19.89
CA ILE A 12 17.07 26.18 -18.67
C ILE A 12 16.56 26.94 -17.46
N THR A 13 16.86 28.23 -17.38
CA THR A 13 16.46 29.11 -16.27
C THR A 13 14.93 29.31 -16.28
N LEU A 14 14.35 29.59 -17.41
CA LEU A 14 12.90 29.72 -17.59
C LEU A 14 12.15 28.43 -17.19
N HIS A 15 12.65 27.28 -17.63
CA HIS A 15 12.06 25.98 -17.28
C HIS A 15 12.11 25.69 -15.77
N LYS A 16 13.19 26.10 -15.08
CA LYS A 16 13.33 25.99 -13.63
C LYS A 16 12.34 26.88 -12.89
N TYR A 17 12.15 28.11 -13.35
CA TYR A 17 11.16 29.03 -12.76
C TYR A 17 9.73 28.54 -13.00
N LEU A 18 9.39 28.08 -14.22
CA LEU A 18 8.08 27.50 -14.54
C LEU A 18 7.75 26.30 -13.66
N LYS A 19 8.70 25.37 -13.48
CA LYS A 19 8.51 24.24 -12.54
C LYS A 19 8.26 24.69 -11.12
N LYS A 20 9.05 25.66 -10.63
CA LYS A 20 8.90 26.19 -9.27
C LYS A 20 7.54 26.86 -9.08
N THR A 21 7.11 27.68 -10.03
CA THR A 21 5.82 28.36 -10.01
C THR A 21 4.67 27.32 -10.03
N LEU A 22 4.76 26.31 -10.88
CA LEU A 22 3.75 25.25 -10.97
C LEU A 22 3.62 24.47 -9.65
N VAL A 23 4.74 24.08 -9.03
CA VAL A 23 4.73 23.40 -7.73
C VAL A 23 4.12 24.28 -6.65
N ILE A 24 4.50 25.56 -6.59
CA ILE A 24 3.93 26.51 -5.61
C ILE A 24 2.42 26.70 -5.86
N SER A 25 1.99 26.82 -7.11
CA SER A 25 0.56 26.96 -7.46
C SER A 25 -0.24 25.73 -7.04
N VAL A 26 0.25 24.52 -7.30
CA VAL A 26 -0.39 23.27 -6.86
C VAL A 26 -0.49 23.23 -5.32
N PHE A 27 0.58 23.63 -4.63
CA PHE A 27 0.59 23.65 -3.16
C PHE A 27 -0.44 24.65 -2.60
N ILE A 28 -0.53 25.85 -3.18
CA ILE A 28 -1.51 26.87 -2.79
C ILE A 28 -2.94 26.39 -3.06
N LEU A 29 -3.21 25.83 -4.25
CA LEU A 29 -4.52 25.30 -4.59
C LEU A 29 -4.95 24.17 -3.66
N THR A 30 -4.02 23.27 -3.34
CA THR A 30 -4.27 22.18 -2.37
C THR A 30 -4.57 22.75 -0.98
N ALA A 31 -3.80 23.75 -0.53
CA ALA A 31 -4.02 24.41 0.77
C ALA A 31 -5.38 25.11 0.84
N ILE A 32 -5.79 25.80 -0.23
CA ILE A 32 -7.11 26.44 -0.34
C ILE A 32 -8.22 25.39 -0.28
N ALA A 33 -8.10 24.32 -1.07
CA ALA A 33 -9.07 23.23 -1.07
C ALA A 33 -9.22 22.58 0.31
N LEU A 34 -8.11 22.34 1.01
CA LEU A 34 -8.14 21.80 2.38
C LEU A 34 -8.77 22.79 3.36
N TYR A 35 -8.48 24.08 3.24
CA TYR A 35 -9.05 25.13 4.09
C TYR A 35 -10.56 25.26 3.90
N GLU A 36 -11.05 25.27 2.65
CA GLU A 36 -12.49 25.31 2.36
C GLU A 36 -13.20 24.07 2.91
N ASN A 37 -12.62 22.88 2.75
CA ASN A 37 -13.19 21.66 3.33
C ASN A 37 -13.21 21.72 4.87
N PHE A 38 -12.19 22.31 5.50
CA PHE A 38 -12.15 22.48 6.96
C PHE A 38 -13.24 23.44 7.47
N LEU A 39 -13.51 24.52 6.74
CA LEU A 39 -14.60 25.46 7.06
C LEU A 39 -16.00 24.86 6.87
N LEU A 40 -16.14 23.88 5.97
CA LEU A 40 -17.42 23.19 5.73
C LEU A 40 -17.70 22.10 6.77
N VAL A 41 -16.74 21.78 7.66
CA VAL A 41 -17.00 20.86 8.77
C VAL A 41 -17.96 21.55 9.75
N PRO A 42 -19.19 21.05 9.94
CA PRO A 42 -20.14 21.66 10.86
C PRO A 42 -19.57 21.68 12.27
N GLU A 43 -19.74 22.77 12.96
CA GLU A 43 -19.36 22.88 14.37
C GLU A 43 -20.02 21.75 15.17
N TYR A 44 -19.23 20.93 15.80
CA TYR A 44 -19.67 19.68 16.44
C TYR A 44 -20.39 20.03 17.74
N THR A 45 -21.65 20.38 17.66
CA THR A 45 -22.52 20.79 18.78
C THR A 45 -23.29 19.62 19.40
N GLY A 46 -22.61 18.53 19.79
CA GLY A 46 -23.24 17.47 20.57
C GLY A 46 -22.95 16.04 20.08
N LEU A 47 -23.25 15.07 20.93
CA LEU A 47 -23.21 13.64 20.63
C LEU A 47 -24.15 13.32 19.46
N ARG A 48 -23.59 13.16 18.26
CA ARG A 48 -24.36 12.63 17.12
C ARG A 48 -24.52 11.13 17.32
N THR A 49 -25.60 10.75 17.95
CA THR A 49 -26.13 9.39 17.88
C THR A 49 -26.61 9.18 16.45
N GLY A 50 -26.20 8.13 15.81
CA GLY A 50 -26.66 7.84 14.44
C GLY A 50 -25.78 6.83 13.74
N VAL A 51 -24.76 7.28 13.03
CA VAL A 51 -23.92 6.38 12.21
C VAL A 51 -23.06 5.47 13.08
N SER A 52 -22.43 5.99 14.14
CA SER A 52 -21.62 5.19 15.07
C SER A 52 -22.46 4.14 15.80
N ASP A 53 -23.61 4.53 16.31
CA ASP A 53 -24.52 3.62 17.03
C ASP A 53 -25.06 2.54 16.10
N TYR A 54 -25.39 2.91 14.85
CA TYR A 54 -25.80 1.96 13.83
C TYR A 54 -24.70 0.93 13.55
N ILE A 55 -23.47 1.38 13.30
CA ILE A 55 -22.33 0.48 13.02
C ILE A 55 -22.04 -0.45 14.19
N ILE A 56 -22.10 0.06 15.44
CA ILE A 56 -21.86 -0.74 16.62
C ILE A 56 -22.95 -1.80 16.82
N SER A 57 -24.21 -1.44 16.58
CA SER A 57 -25.34 -2.36 16.79
C SER A 57 -25.55 -3.35 15.64
N SER A 58 -25.29 -2.94 14.41
CA SER A 58 -25.65 -3.70 13.19
C SER A 58 -24.43 -4.23 12.42
N GLY A 59 -23.21 -3.71 12.68
CA GLY A 59 -22.04 -4.00 11.86
C GLY A 59 -21.69 -5.49 11.77
N LEU A 60 -21.89 -6.26 12.84
CA LEU A 60 -21.68 -7.71 12.83
C LEU A 60 -22.74 -8.43 11.96
N SER A 61 -24.02 -8.05 12.11
CA SER A 61 -25.10 -8.66 11.33
C SER A 61 -25.01 -8.31 9.83
N ASP A 62 -24.61 -7.08 9.51
CA ASP A 62 -24.52 -6.59 8.14
C ASP A 62 -23.33 -7.17 7.37
N THR A 63 -22.17 -7.31 8.04
CA THR A 63 -20.91 -7.67 7.38
C THR A 63 -20.38 -9.07 7.74
N GLY A 64 -20.83 -9.66 8.85
CA GLY A 64 -20.29 -10.91 9.39
C GLY A 64 -18.87 -10.77 9.97
N SER A 65 -18.33 -9.54 10.07
CA SER A 65 -16.99 -9.25 10.60
C SER A 65 -17.05 -8.98 12.10
N LEU A 66 -16.27 -9.74 12.89
CA LEU A 66 -16.11 -9.48 14.34
C LEU A 66 -15.30 -8.21 14.60
N ASN A 67 -14.37 -7.87 13.70
CA ASN A 67 -13.61 -6.63 13.77
C ASN A 67 -14.40 -5.52 13.08
N LEU A 68 -15.10 -4.69 13.86
CA LEU A 68 -15.89 -3.58 13.35
C LEU A 68 -15.06 -2.55 12.58
N ILE A 69 -13.78 -2.34 12.94
CA ILE A 69 -12.90 -1.43 12.20
C ILE A 69 -12.71 -1.94 10.76
N THR A 70 -12.49 -3.24 10.61
CA THR A 70 -12.38 -3.88 9.29
C THR A 70 -13.71 -3.83 8.52
N ALA A 71 -14.85 -3.99 9.18
CA ALA A 71 -16.16 -3.80 8.60
C ALA A 71 -16.33 -2.38 8.04
N VAL A 72 -15.93 -1.37 8.80
CA VAL A 72 -15.98 0.03 8.35
C VAL A 72 -15.08 0.23 7.13
N LEU A 73 -13.84 -0.23 7.18
CA LEU A 73 -12.84 0.02 6.13
C LEU A 73 -13.10 -0.71 4.82
N TYR A 74 -13.83 -1.82 4.83
CA TYR A 74 -14.01 -2.64 3.62
C TYR A 74 -15.47 -2.84 3.18
N ASP A 75 -16.46 -2.31 3.93
CA ASP A 75 -17.85 -2.27 3.48
C ASP A 75 -18.43 -0.86 3.60
N TYR A 76 -18.62 -0.30 4.81
CA TYR A 76 -19.26 1.01 4.99
C TYR A 76 -18.49 2.17 4.35
N ARG A 77 -17.15 2.13 4.39
CA ARG A 77 -16.24 3.16 3.87
C ARG A 77 -15.14 2.56 2.97
N ALA A 78 -15.50 1.58 2.16
CA ALA A 78 -14.56 0.85 1.31
C ALA A 78 -13.77 1.75 0.32
N PHE A 79 -14.34 2.88 -0.09
CA PHE A 79 -13.65 3.89 -0.91
C PHE A 79 -12.43 4.51 -0.24
N ASP A 80 -12.40 4.63 1.09
CA ASP A 80 -11.23 5.15 1.80
C ASP A 80 -10.05 4.20 1.62
N SER A 81 -10.27 2.90 1.80
CA SER A 81 -9.22 1.87 1.60
C SER A 81 -8.78 1.77 0.13
N LEU A 82 -9.70 1.99 -0.82
CA LEU A 82 -9.34 2.10 -2.23
C LEU A 82 -8.45 3.32 -2.47
N GLY A 83 -8.76 4.47 -1.87
CA GLY A 83 -7.98 5.69 -1.93
C GLY A 83 -6.57 5.48 -1.36
N GLU A 84 -6.44 4.90 -0.16
CA GLU A 84 -5.15 4.57 0.46
C GLU A 84 -4.32 3.63 -0.44
N SER A 85 -4.96 2.61 -0.99
CA SER A 85 -4.35 1.66 -1.91
C SER A 85 -3.84 2.34 -3.18
N THR A 86 -4.57 3.33 -3.70
CA THR A 86 -4.21 4.11 -4.89
C THR A 86 -3.04 5.05 -4.60
N VAL A 87 -3.01 5.70 -3.43
CA VAL A 87 -1.90 6.56 -3.00
C VAL A 87 -0.59 5.76 -2.91
N ILE A 88 -0.62 4.56 -2.31
CA ILE A 88 0.56 3.69 -2.26
C ILE A 88 1.02 3.31 -3.67
N PHE A 89 0.09 2.96 -4.57
CA PHE A 89 0.42 2.65 -5.96
C PHE A 89 1.07 3.83 -6.68
N GLY A 90 0.53 5.05 -6.49
CA GLY A 90 1.11 6.27 -7.04
C GLY A 90 2.51 6.54 -6.49
N ALA A 91 2.73 6.34 -5.18
CA ALA A 91 4.04 6.50 -4.55
C ALA A 91 5.06 5.48 -5.08
N VAL A 92 4.71 4.21 -5.20
CA VAL A 92 5.56 3.15 -5.79
C VAL A 92 5.94 3.52 -7.21
N SER A 93 4.95 3.85 -8.04
CA SER A 93 5.17 4.22 -9.45
C SER A 93 6.07 5.45 -9.58
N GLY A 94 5.83 6.48 -8.77
CA GLY A 94 6.63 7.70 -8.75
C GLY A 94 8.08 7.44 -8.36
N ILE A 95 8.32 6.66 -7.31
CA ILE A 95 9.66 6.29 -6.85
C ILE A 95 10.39 5.47 -7.91
N VAL A 96 9.74 4.47 -8.50
CA VAL A 96 10.31 3.66 -9.57
C VAL A 96 10.68 4.52 -10.75
N LEU A 97 9.83 5.44 -11.20
CA LEU A 97 10.12 6.35 -12.30
C LEU A 97 11.32 7.28 -12.04
N ILE A 98 11.46 7.77 -10.81
CA ILE A 98 12.54 8.69 -10.42
C ILE A 98 13.86 7.94 -10.22
N LEU A 99 13.83 6.77 -9.58
CA LEU A 99 15.03 6.06 -9.16
C LEU A 99 15.49 4.96 -10.11
N SER A 100 14.61 4.38 -10.93
CA SER A 100 14.93 3.21 -11.79
C SER A 100 15.72 3.50 -13.06
N ARG A 101 16.26 4.69 -13.28
CA ARG A 101 16.93 5.03 -14.55
C ARG A 101 18.20 4.26 -14.85
N LYS A 102 18.85 3.55 -13.93
CA LYS A 102 19.93 2.57 -14.21
C LYS A 102 19.94 1.50 -13.12
N MET A 103 19.73 0.26 -13.50
CA MET A 103 20.01 -0.88 -12.63
C MET A 103 21.50 -0.96 -12.38
N LEU A 104 21.93 -0.71 -11.16
CA LEU A 104 23.31 -0.86 -10.74
C LEU A 104 23.57 -2.28 -10.24
N PRO A 105 24.85 -2.71 -10.24
CA PRO A 105 25.21 -4.01 -9.71
C PRO A 105 24.76 -4.13 -8.26
N VAL A 106 24.02 -5.17 -8.00
CA VAL A 106 23.41 -5.49 -6.70
C VAL A 106 24.54 -5.91 -5.76
N SER A 107 24.66 -5.24 -4.61
CA SER A 107 25.67 -5.58 -3.62
C SER A 107 25.44 -6.99 -3.06
N SER A 108 26.45 -7.83 -3.13
CA SER A 108 26.47 -9.16 -2.50
C SER A 108 26.93 -9.10 -1.03
N ARG A 109 27.35 -7.93 -0.55
CA ARG A 109 27.80 -7.75 0.84
C ARG A 109 26.59 -7.71 1.76
N GLY A 110 26.51 -8.68 2.65
CA GLY A 110 25.56 -8.70 3.76
C GLY A 110 26.27 -8.50 5.09
N LEU A 111 25.52 -8.56 6.18
CA LEU A 111 26.02 -8.44 7.53
C LEU A 111 26.78 -9.68 7.99
N SER A 112 27.26 -9.71 9.25
CA SER A 112 28.04 -10.81 9.82
C SER A 112 27.28 -12.14 9.81
N PHE A 113 28.02 -13.25 9.91
CA PHE A 113 27.44 -14.59 9.93
C PHE A 113 26.42 -14.78 11.07
N ILE A 114 26.73 -14.24 12.26
CA ILE A 114 25.85 -14.33 13.43
C ILE A 114 24.50 -13.67 13.12
N VAL A 115 24.52 -12.46 12.58
CA VAL A 115 23.30 -11.72 12.20
C VAL A 115 22.50 -12.47 11.15
N LYS A 116 23.16 -13.01 10.11
CA LYS A 116 22.48 -13.83 9.08
C LYS A 116 21.78 -15.04 9.69
N ARG A 117 22.45 -15.73 10.62
CA ARG A 117 21.89 -16.92 11.27
C ARG A 117 20.66 -16.56 12.11
N THR A 118 20.74 -15.47 12.90
CA THR A 118 19.63 -15.00 13.73
C THR A 118 18.41 -14.62 12.89
N PHE A 119 18.62 -13.77 11.87
CA PHE A 119 17.49 -13.36 11.01
C PHE A 119 16.95 -14.50 10.15
N GLY A 120 17.77 -15.49 9.80
CA GLY A 120 17.33 -16.72 9.14
C GLY A 120 16.32 -17.52 9.97
N LEU A 121 16.48 -17.52 11.30
CA LEU A 121 15.53 -18.16 12.21
C LEU A 121 14.27 -17.30 12.43
N VAL A 122 14.41 -15.99 12.55
CA VAL A 122 13.30 -15.08 12.87
C VAL A 122 12.38 -14.82 11.66
N THR A 123 12.94 -14.74 10.45
CA THR A 123 12.17 -14.40 9.24
C THR A 123 10.95 -15.29 8.98
N PRO A 124 10.98 -16.62 9.14
CA PRO A 124 9.81 -17.47 8.98
C PRO A 124 8.68 -17.13 9.97
N PHE A 125 9.02 -16.77 11.20
CA PHE A 125 8.02 -16.33 12.19
C PHE A 125 7.39 -14.99 11.81
N ILE A 126 8.18 -14.04 11.30
CA ILE A 126 7.66 -12.78 10.76
C ILE A 126 6.72 -13.06 9.60
N ALA A 127 7.05 -13.99 8.71
CA ALA A 127 6.20 -14.37 7.59
C ALA A 127 4.85 -14.97 8.04
N LEU A 128 4.90 -15.92 8.99
CA LEU A 128 3.70 -16.52 9.56
C LEU A 128 2.85 -15.49 10.32
N PHE A 129 3.47 -14.60 11.07
CA PHE A 129 2.78 -13.52 11.77
C PHE A 129 2.12 -12.53 10.80
N SER A 130 2.82 -12.13 9.74
CA SER A 130 2.25 -11.30 8.66
C SER A 130 1.01 -11.97 8.04
N LEU A 131 1.13 -13.24 7.68
CA LEU A 131 0.03 -14.01 7.10
C LEU A 131 -1.16 -14.11 8.08
N TYR A 132 -0.88 -14.36 9.35
CA TYR A 132 -1.92 -14.37 10.40
C TYR A 132 -2.65 -13.02 10.47
N VAL A 133 -1.92 -11.90 10.55
CA VAL A 133 -2.51 -10.55 10.63
C VAL A 133 -3.38 -10.24 9.41
N ILE A 134 -2.94 -10.64 8.20
CA ILE A 134 -3.70 -10.46 6.97
C ILE A 134 -4.98 -11.29 6.99
N THR A 135 -4.88 -12.59 7.28
CA THR A 135 -6.01 -13.51 7.14
C THR A 135 -7.03 -13.39 8.26
N HIS A 136 -6.62 -12.95 9.46
CA HIS A 136 -7.49 -12.78 10.61
C HIS A 136 -7.99 -11.34 10.81
N GLY A 137 -7.70 -10.41 9.89
CA GLY A 137 -8.06 -9.00 10.05
C GLY A 137 -9.55 -8.72 10.26
N HIS A 138 -10.44 -9.59 9.77
CA HIS A 138 -11.89 -9.49 10.00
C HIS A 138 -12.37 -10.16 11.32
N LEU A 139 -11.50 -10.93 11.98
CA LEU A 139 -11.79 -11.64 13.23
C LEU A 139 -11.17 -10.97 14.45
N SER A 140 -9.97 -10.40 14.30
CA SER A 140 -9.15 -9.82 15.36
C SER A 140 -8.52 -8.50 14.92
N PRO A 141 -7.96 -7.70 15.85
CA PRO A 141 -7.20 -6.51 15.48
C PRO A 141 -6.08 -6.85 14.49
N GLY A 142 -6.08 -6.17 13.33
CA GLY A 142 -5.18 -6.43 12.21
C GLY A 142 -5.80 -6.00 10.90
N GLY A 143 -5.28 -6.50 9.80
CA GLY A 143 -5.81 -6.24 8.46
C GLY A 143 -4.75 -6.29 7.38
N GLY A 144 -5.17 -6.09 6.13
CA GLY A 144 -4.31 -6.15 4.97
C GLY A 144 -3.15 -5.15 5.02
N PHE A 145 -3.42 -3.90 5.39
CA PHE A 145 -2.36 -2.88 5.48
C PHE A 145 -1.31 -3.22 6.52
N GLN A 146 -1.71 -3.53 7.74
CA GLN A 146 -0.80 -3.86 8.84
C GLN A 146 0.03 -5.11 8.53
N GLY A 147 -0.64 -6.16 8.09
CA GLY A 147 0.04 -7.39 7.69
C GLY A 147 0.94 -7.20 6.47
N GLY A 148 0.52 -6.38 5.49
CA GLY A 148 1.33 -6.03 4.33
C GLY A 148 2.63 -5.31 4.71
N VAL A 149 2.58 -4.37 5.65
CA VAL A 149 3.79 -3.71 6.17
C VAL A 149 4.75 -4.75 6.77
N ILE A 150 4.23 -5.68 7.59
CA ILE A 150 5.03 -6.76 8.17
C ILE A 150 5.62 -7.65 7.07
N LEU A 151 4.87 -7.94 6.02
CA LEU A 151 5.34 -8.71 4.87
C LEU A 151 6.51 -8.02 4.15
N ALA A 152 6.44 -6.69 3.98
CA ALA A 152 7.52 -5.90 3.38
C ALA A 152 8.83 -6.00 4.16
N VAL A 153 8.76 -6.09 5.49
CA VAL A 153 9.94 -6.21 6.36
C VAL A 153 10.81 -7.43 5.98
N ILE A 154 10.22 -8.50 5.47
CA ILE A 154 10.96 -9.69 5.02
C ILE A 154 11.92 -9.34 3.88
N SER A 155 11.44 -8.63 2.86
CA SER A 155 12.29 -8.16 1.74
C SER A 155 13.35 -7.17 2.22
N ILE A 156 13.01 -6.30 3.17
CA ILE A 156 13.94 -5.36 3.79
C ILE A 156 15.06 -6.11 4.54
N ILE A 157 14.71 -7.11 5.34
CA ILE A 157 15.67 -7.97 6.03
C ILE A 157 16.58 -8.67 5.02
N PHE A 158 16.02 -9.23 3.95
CA PHE A 158 16.83 -9.90 2.93
C PHE A 158 17.81 -8.94 2.27
N SER A 159 17.38 -7.73 1.95
CA SER A 159 18.25 -6.72 1.33
C SER A 159 19.37 -6.23 2.27
N ILE A 160 19.09 -5.99 3.54
CA ILE A 160 20.06 -5.47 4.50
C ILE A 160 20.99 -6.58 5.01
N VAL A 161 20.41 -7.68 5.48
CA VAL A 161 21.15 -8.73 6.21
C VAL A 161 21.95 -9.62 5.27
N TYR A 162 21.33 -10.00 4.14
CA TYR A 162 21.96 -10.92 3.19
C TYR A 162 22.55 -10.22 1.97
N GLY A 163 22.22 -8.95 1.78
CA GLY A 163 22.58 -8.15 0.61
C GLY A 163 21.48 -8.15 -0.45
N SER A 164 21.42 -7.05 -1.20
CA SER A 164 20.38 -6.84 -2.21
C SER A 164 20.38 -7.88 -3.35
N ALA A 165 21.52 -8.55 -3.59
CA ALA A 165 21.62 -9.70 -4.52
C ALA A 165 20.78 -10.90 -4.06
N PHE A 166 20.72 -11.15 -2.76
CA PHE A 166 19.94 -12.25 -2.20
C PHE A 166 18.44 -11.98 -2.34
N ASP A 167 17.99 -10.76 -2.01
CA ASP A 167 16.60 -10.33 -2.17
C ASP A 167 16.17 -10.40 -3.64
N TYR A 168 17.00 -9.91 -4.56
CA TYR A 168 16.75 -9.98 -6.01
C TYR A 168 16.53 -11.42 -6.52
N ARG A 169 17.31 -12.38 -6.03
CA ARG A 169 17.17 -13.80 -6.43
C ARG A 169 15.93 -14.46 -5.85
N ARG A 170 15.49 -14.06 -4.66
CA ARG A 170 14.32 -14.63 -3.97
C ARG A 170 13.02 -13.95 -4.40
N TYR A 171 13.03 -12.63 -4.46
CA TYR A 171 11.88 -11.79 -4.81
C TYR A 171 12.33 -10.76 -5.84
N SER A 172 12.41 -11.18 -7.09
CA SER A 172 12.80 -10.28 -8.18
C SER A 172 11.83 -9.07 -8.27
N PRO A 173 12.26 -7.93 -8.81
CA PRO A 173 11.38 -6.78 -9.02
C PRO A 173 10.12 -7.13 -9.80
N GLN A 174 10.23 -8.04 -10.77
CA GLN A 174 9.09 -8.51 -11.56
C GLN A 174 8.07 -9.27 -10.69
N VAL A 175 8.53 -10.13 -9.78
CA VAL A 175 7.65 -10.84 -8.84
C VAL A 175 6.97 -9.85 -7.90
N LYS A 176 7.69 -8.88 -7.37
CA LYS A 176 7.13 -7.83 -6.50
C LYS A 176 6.06 -7.01 -7.25
N THR A 177 6.35 -6.57 -8.48
CA THR A 177 5.38 -5.85 -9.32
C THR A 177 4.17 -6.71 -9.65
N ALA A 178 4.36 -7.99 -9.97
CA ALA A 178 3.25 -8.91 -10.20
C ALA A 178 2.36 -9.07 -8.95
N MET A 179 2.96 -9.24 -7.77
CA MET A 179 2.22 -9.32 -6.51
C MET A 179 1.44 -8.03 -6.21
N GLU A 180 2.05 -6.86 -6.41
CA GLU A 180 1.39 -5.57 -6.24
C GLU A 180 0.20 -5.43 -7.19
N THR A 181 0.39 -5.77 -8.47
CA THR A 181 -0.64 -5.72 -9.51
C THR A 181 -1.77 -6.70 -9.22
N MET A 182 -1.46 -7.94 -8.84
CA MET A 182 -2.47 -8.94 -8.46
C MET A 182 -3.32 -8.47 -7.27
N GLY A 183 -2.69 -7.88 -6.24
CA GLY A 183 -3.42 -7.33 -5.11
C GLY A 183 -4.36 -6.19 -5.52
N ALA A 184 -3.92 -5.29 -6.42
CA ALA A 184 -4.76 -4.24 -6.97
C ALA A 184 -5.94 -4.81 -7.78
N PHE A 185 -5.71 -5.80 -8.64
CA PHE A 185 -6.77 -6.46 -9.39
C PHE A 185 -7.75 -7.22 -8.50
N THR A 186 -7.30 -7.82 -7.40
CA THR A 186 -8.20 -8.46 -6.42
C THR A 186 -9.16 -7.43 -5.84
N PHE A 187 -8.67 -6.27 -5.42
CA PHE A 187 -9.50 -5.21 -4.86
C PHE A 187 -10.52 -4.68 -5.89
N LEU A 188 -10.05 -4.31 -7.09
CA LEU A 188 -10.90 -3.80 -8.15
C LEU A 188 -11.88 -4.87 -8.66
N GLY A 189 -11.43 -6.10 -8.81
CA GLY A 189 -12.25 -7.21 -9.27
C GLY A 189 -13.41 -7.51 -8.33
N LEU A 190 -13.16 -7.51 -7.01
CA LEU A 190 -14.22 -7.64 -6.01
C LEU A 190 -15.15 -6.43 -5.99
N GLY A 191 -14.60 -5.22 -6.25
CA GLY A 191 -15.42 -4.01 -6.41
C GLY A 191 -16.39 -4.11 -7.59
N VAL A 192 -15.92 -4.58 -8.74
CA VAL A 192 -16.76 -4.80 -9.93
C VAL A 192 -17.76 -5.94 -9.69
N ALA A 193 -17.35 -7.02 -9.02
CA ALA A 193 -18.26 -8.10 -8.64
C ALA A 193 -19.40 -7.57 -7.75
N GLY A 194 -19.14 -6.62 -6.85
CA GLY A 194 -20.15 -5.93 -6.06
C GLY A 194 -21.21 -5.24 -6.92
N ILE A 195 -20.79 -4.56 -8.01
CA ILE A 195 -21.76 -3.95 -8.96
C ILE A 195 -22.63 -5.01 -9.62
N LEU A 196 -22.01 -6.10 -10.10
CA LEU A 196 -22.71 -7.13 -10.89
C LEU A 196 -23.67 -7.97 -10.06
N MET A 197 -23.38 -8.17 -8.78
CA MET A 197 -24.12 -9.10 -7.91
C MET A 197 -25.02 -8.40 -6.91
N GLU A 198 -24.61 -7.23 -6.40
CA GLU A 198 -25.29 -6.49 -5.33
C GLU A 198 -25.72 -5.09 -5.76
N GLY A 199 -25.40 -4.66 -6.99
CA GLY A 199 -25.78 -3.37 -7.55
C GLY A 199 -24.90 -2.18 -7.16
N PHE A 200 -23.93 -2.33 -6.26
CA PHE A 200 -23.07 -1.25 -5.79
C PHE A 200 -21.59 -1.64 -5.83
N PHE A 201 -20.73 -0.69 -6.21
CA PHE A 201 -19.28 -0.89 -6.23
C PHE A 201 -18.73 -1.09 -4.81
N LEU A 202 -17.88 -2.09 -4.63
CA LEU A 202 -17.29 -2.49 -3.34
C LEU A 202 -18.31 -2.95 -2.27
N LYS A 203 -19.55 -3.22 -2.64
CA LYS A 203 -20.50 -3.84 -1.72
C LYS A 203 -20.02 -5.22 -1.30
N ASN A 204 -20.09 -5.51 -0.02
CA ASN A 204 -19.71 -6.81 0.53
C ASN A 204 -20.59 -7.92 -0.06
N LEU A 205 -19.93 -8.99 -0.54
CA LEU A 205 -20.60 -10.14 -1.16
C LEU A 205 -21.07 -11.12 -0.08
N GLY A 206 -22.23 -10.86 0.50
CA GLY A 206 -22.77 -11.63 1.62
C GLY A 206 -22.90 -13.13 1.39
N PHE A 207 -23.13 -13.57 0.13
CA PHE A 207 -23.23 -15.00 -0.22
C PHE A 207 -21.90 -15.78 -0.03
N LEU A 208 -20.75 -15.09 0.04
CA LEU A 208 -19.47 -15.71 0.36
C LEU A 208 -19.28 -15.92 1.88
N THR A 209 -20.23 -15.49 2.70
CA THR A 209 -20.11 -15.58 4.17
C THR A 209 -20.40 -17.00 4.62
N ALA A 210 -19.38 -17.65 5.20
CA ALA A 210 -19.55 -18.85 6.00
C ALA A 210 -20.00 -18.49 7.44
N ARG A 211 -19.98 -19.49 8.32
CA ARG A 211 -20.32 -19.26 9.75
C ARG A 211 -19.47 -18.15 10.34
N THR A 212 -20.12 -17.17 10.98
CA THR A 212 -19.45 -16.06 11.69
C THR A 212 -18.36 -16.56 12.64
N GLY A 213 -17.19 -15.90 12.65
CA GLY A 213 -16.06 -16.31 13.47
C GLY A 213 -15.11 -17.34 12.82
N THR A 214 -15.33 -17.70 11.56
CA THR A 214 -14.41 -18.53 10.78
C THR A 214 -13.55 -17.69 9.84
N LEU A 215 -12.46 -18.26 9.29
CA LEU A 215 -11.56 -17.58 8.36
C LEU A 215 -12.23 -17.13 7.05
N ILE A 216 -13.37 -17.70 6.70
CA ILE A 216 -14.15 -17.38 5.49
C ILE A 216 -15.47 -16.69 5.89
N SER A 217 -15.57 -16.12 7.08
CA SER A 217 -16.68 -15.26 7.46
C SER A 217 -16.50 -13.86 6.87
N ALA A 218 -17.55 -13.03 6.93
CA ALA A 218 -17.54 -11.64 6.47
C ALA A 218 -17.45 -11.43 4.93
N GLY A 219 -18.01 -12.33 4.15
CA GLY A 219 -18.21 -12.13 2.69
C GLY A 219 -16.92 -11.94 1.91
N SER A 220 -16.80 -10.82 1.19
CA SER A 220 -15.62 -10.47 0.39
C SER A 220 -14.48 -9.85 1.22
N ILE A 221 -14.71 -9.44 2.46
CA ILE A 221 -13.73 -8.73 3.31
C ILE A 221 -12.40 -9.48 3.48
N PRO A 222 -12.35 -10.80 3.78
CA PRO A 222 -11.09 -11.54 3.90
C PRO A 222 -10.26 -11.54 2.61
N TYR A 223 -10.92 -11.61 1.47
CA TYR A 223 -10.26 -11.61 0.16
C TYR A 223 -9.68 -10.24 -0.18
N VAL A 224 -10.41 -9.16 0.12
CA VAL A 224 -9.90 -7.78 -0.01
C VAL A 224 -8.71 -7.59 0.92
N ASN A 225 -8.80 -8.01 2.19
CA ASN A 225 -7.69 -7.98 3.14
C ASN A 225 -6.44 -8.66 2.59
N PHE A 226 -6.60 -9.85 2.02
CA PHE A 226 -5.49 -10.60 1.44
C PHE A 226 -4.87 -9.88 0.24
N GLY A 227 -5.71 -9.38 -0.68
CA GLY A 227 -5.26 -8.60 -1.83
C GLY A 227 -4.50 -7.33 -1.44
N VAL A 228 -5.04 -6.57 -0.48
CA VAL A 228 -4.39 -5.36 0.05
C VAL A 228 -3.07 -5.72 0.74
N GLY A 229 -3.04 -6.79 1.54
CA GLY A 229 -1.81 -7.24 2.23
C GLY A 229 -0.67 -7.55 1.27
N ILE A 230 -0.94 -8.31 0.21
CA ILE A 230 0.05 -8.62 -0.82
C ILE A 230 0.47 -7.35 -1.55
N LYS A 231 -0.48 -6.49 -1.94
CA LYS A 231 -0.21 -5.23 -2.64
C LYS A 231 0.69 -4.31 -1.83
N VAL A 232 0.34 -4.05 -0.58
CA VAL A 232 1.10 -3.15 0.31
C VAL A 232 2.48 -3.73 0.60
N GLY A 233 2.56 -5.03 0.90
CA GLY A 233 3.82 -5.71 1.15
C GLY A 233 4.78 -5.63 -0.02
N ALA A 234 4.30 -5.91 -1.23
CA ALA A 234 5.09 -5.83 -2.44
C ALA A 234 5.48 -4.38 -2.79
N GLY A 235 4.53 -3.43 -2.71
CA GLY A 235 4.77 -2.03 -3.01
C GLY A 235 5.85 -1.40 -2.11
N LEU A 236 5.75 -1.58 -0.80
CA LEU A 236 6.77 -1.09 0.14
C LEU A 236 8.13 -1.77 -0.08
N ALA A 237 8.15 -3.07 -0.42
CA ALA A 237 9.39 -3.77 -0.75
C ALA A 237 10.02 -3.21 -2.04
N ILE A 238 9.24 -2.80 -3.04
CA ILE A 238 9.72 -2.14 -4.27
C ILE A 238 10.32 -0.78 -3.94
N ILE A 239 9.62 0.04 -3.14
CA ILE A 239 10.12 1.36 -2.70
C ILE A 239 11.50 1.22 -2.06
N PHE A 240 11.59 0.35 -1.05
CA PHE A 240 12.83 0.14 -0.30
C PHE A 240 13.97 -0.35 -1.20
N TYR A 241 13.69 -1.34 -2.06
CA TYR A 241 14.66 -1.87 -2.99
C TYR A 241 15.17 -0.80 -3.97
N SER A 242 14.27 0.05 -4.50
CA SER A 242 14.62 1.14 -5.41
C SER A 242 15.50 2.21 -4.72
N MET A 243 15.24 2.50 -3.44
CA MET A 243 16.04 3.46 -2.66
C MET A 243 17.46 2.95 -2.41
N ILE A 244 17.63 1.68 -2.02
CA ILE A 244 18.95 1.09 -1.77
C ILE A 244 19.81 1.13 -3.05
N GLN A 245 19.24 0.85 -4.19
CA GLN A 245 19.99 0.86 -5.46
C GLN A 245 20.56 2.25 -5.80
N LYS A 246 19.92 3.34 -5.39
CA LYS A 246 20.41 4.69 -5.64
C LYS A 246 21.56 5.07 -4.70
N THR A 247 21.45 4.73 -3.41
CA THR A 247 22.44 5.10 -2.40
C THR A 247 23.84 4.55 -2.73
N PHE A 248 23.92 3.31 -3.24
CA PHE A 248 25.21 2.71 -3.66
C PHE A 248 25.86 3.36 -4.88
N LYS A 249 25.20 4.32 -5.55
CA LYS A 249 25.75 5.00 -6.73
C LYS A 249 26.48 6.29 -6.39
N GLU A 250 26.13 6.92 -5.27
CA GLU A 250 26.69 8.22 -4.87
C GLU A 250 28.04 8.07 -4.11
N ASP A 251 28.37 6.84 -3.67
CA ASP A 251 29.60 6.53 -2.91
C ASP A 251 30.77 6.05 -3.77
N PHE A 252 30.70 6.15 -5.09
CA PHE A 252 31.73 5.87 -6.08
C PHE A 252 31.78 6.98 -7.14
#